data_7c9ffa99eeab66163cd5c72eccf707c1
#
_entry.id   7c9ffa99eeab66163cd5c72eccf707c1
#
_cell.length_a   1.000
_cell.length_b   1.000
_cell.length_c   1.000
_cell.angle_alpha   90.00
_cell.angle_beta   90.00
_cell.angle_gamma   90.00
#
_symmetry.space_group_name_H-M   'P 1'
#
loop_
_entity.id
_entity.type
_entity.pdbx_description
1 polymer ?
#
loop_
_entity_poly.entity_id
_entity_poly.type
_entity_poly.pdbx_seq_one_letter_code
_entity_poly.pdbx_strand_id
1 'polypeptide(L)'
;MSEEHTAGTGARSRYEEIRGLKPLRQGTFLGEEGEKFYVAKSEEEVYELSPLAYYVWLLCDGEHTVEDVANTLSSEVNMPLEDIVEPLVEVLESLHGAQLVVY
;
A
#
# COMPACT_ATOMS: atom_id res chain seq x y z
N MET A 1 16.25 19.76 15.21
CA MET A 1 16.12 19.41 14.86
C MET A 1 15.86 18.87 14.37
N SER A 2 15.72 18.55 14.04
CA SER A 2 15.48 18.02 13.58
C SER A 2 15.41 17.22 12.89
N GLU A 3 15.94 16.94 12.34
CA GLU A 3 16.01 16.19 11.61
C GLU A 3 15.99 15.05 11.89
N GLU A 4 16.20 14.89 12.60
CA GLU A 4 16.14 13.83 12.95
C GLU A 4 15.08 13.34 12.87
N HIS A 5 14.33 13.79 12.42
CA HIS A 5 13.31 13.29 12.23
C HIS A 5 13.36 12.24 11.57
N THR A 6 13.44 11.46 11.50
CA THR A 6 13.58 10.19 11.16
C THR A 6 12.62 9.70 10.15
N ALA A 7 12.84 8.50 9.59
CA ALA A 7 11.96 7.88 8.60
C ALA A 7 10.57 7.64 9.15
N GLY A 8 10.48 7.22 10.39
CA GLY A 8 9.18 6.98 10.99
C GLY A 8 8.34 8.24 11.02
N THR A 9 8.98 9.38 11.31
CA THR A 9 8.27 10.64 11.31
C THR A 9 7.78 10.97 9.91
N GLY A 10 8.59 10.69 8.89
CA GLY A 10 8.19 10.95 7.53
C GLY A 10 7.00 10.13 7.10
N ALA A 11 7.00 8.84 7.44
CA ALA A 11 5.89 7.96 7.08
C ALA A 11 4.61 8.40 7.78
N ARG A 12 4.71 8.79 9.05
CA ARG A 12 3.53 9.23 9.78
C ARG A 12 2.97 10.53 9.19
N SER A 13 3.84 11.45 8.82
CA SER A 13 3.39 12.68 8.17
C SER A 13 2.72 12.39 6.84
N ARG A 14 3.30 11.48 6.08
CA ARG A 14 2.73 11.13 4.79
C ARG A 14 1.36 10.47 4.97
N TYR A 15 1.23 9.62 5.98
CA TYR A 15 -0.05 9.00 6.27
C TYR A 15 -1.12 10.05 6.56
N GLU A 16 -0.77 11.06 7.37
CA GLU A 16 -1.73 12.11 7.69
C GLU A 16 -2.18 12.84 6.43
N GLU A 17 -1.32 12.95 5.43
CA GLU A 17 -1.68 13.62 4.20
C GLU A 17 -2.60 12.80 3.33
N ILE A 18 -2.47 11.47 3.35
CA ILE A 18 -3.20 10.64 2.40
C ILE A 18 -4.31 9.82 3.03
N ARG A 19 -4.47 9.87 4.33
CA ARG A 19 -5.39 8.97 5.03
C ARG A 19 -6.83 9.07 4.54
N GLY A 20 -7.23 10.22 4.03
CA GLY A 20 -8.59 10.42 3.53
C GLY A 20 -8.75 10.12 2.07
N LEU A 21 -7.68 9.79 1.37
CA LEU A 21 -7.74 9.49 -0.05
C LEU A 21 -8.25 8.08 -0.27
N LYS A 22 -8.87 7.85 -1.40
CA LYS A 22 -9.44 6.55 -1.74
C LYS A 22 -8.64 5.93 -2.88
N PRO A 23 -7.63 5.14 -2.56
CA PRO A 23 -6.79 4.58 -3.61
C PRO A 23 -7.56 3.57 -4.44
N LEU A 24 -7.30 3.58 -5.73
CA LEU A 24 -7.92 2.67 -6.67
C LEU A 24 -6.83 1.86 -7.36
N ARG A 25 -6.92 0.54 -7.29
CA ARG A 25 -5.92 -0.32 -7.90
C ARG A 25 -6.01 -0.25 -9.42
N GLN A 26 -4.86 -0.40 -10.03
CA GLN A 26 -4.71 -0.43 -11.48
C GLN A 26 -4.01 -1.72 -11.87
N GLY A 27 -4.30 -2.22 -13.05
CA GLY A 27 -3.64 -3.41 -13.54
C GLY A 27 -4.50 -4.65 -13.36
N THR A 28 -3.96 -5.78 -13.79
CA THR A 28 -4.68 -7.05 -13.81
C THR A 28 -3.84 -8.10 -13.10
N PHE A 29 -4.45 -8.82 -12.18
CA PHE A 29 -3.77 -9.91 -11.50
C PHE A 29 -3.56 -11.07 -12.49
N LEU A 30 -2.33 -11.54 -12.56
CA LEU A 30 -1.99 -12.62 -13.49
C LEU A 30 -1.91 -13.96 -12.79
N GLY A 31 -1.49 -14.01 -11.55
CA GLY A 31 -1.36 -15.26 -10.83
C GLY A 31 -0.31 -15.15 -9.76
N GLU A 32 -0.13 -16.24 -9.02
CA GLU A 32 0.85 -16.27 -7.96
C GLU A 32 1.74 -17.49 -8.11
N GLU A 33 2.95 -17.34 -7.58
CA GLU A 33 3.90 -18.45 -7.58
C GLU A 33 4.70 -18.33 -6.31
N GLY A 34 4.50 -19.28 -5.39
CA GLY A 34 5.09 -19.18 -4.08
C GLY A 34 4.53 -17.96 -3.36
N GLU A 35 5.40 -17.08 -2.92
CA GLU A 35 4.98 -15.87 -2.23
C GLU A 35 5.05 -14.66 -3.15
N LYS A 36 5.04 -14.88 -4.46
CA LYS A 36 5.14 -13.80 -5.42
C LYS A 36 3.82 -13.69 -6.16
N PHE A 37 3.33 -12.47 -6.27
CA PHE A 37 2.06 -12.20 -6.92
C PHE A 37 2.34 -11.27 -8.11
N TYR A 38 1.84 -11.63 -9.27
CA TYR A 38 2.17 -10.92 -10.50
C TYR A 38 0.96 -10.11 -10.96
N VAL A 39 1.21 -8.84 -11.21
CA VAL A 39 0.18 -7.92 -11.67
C VAL A 39 0.70 -7.25 -12.92
N ALA A 40 -0.09 -7.26 -13.99
CA ALA A 40 0.29 -6.61 -15.23
C ALA A 40 -0.38 -5.26 -15.33
N LYS A 41 0.41 -4.23 -15.62
CA LYS A 41 -0.14 -2.95 -15.96
C LYS A 41 -0.42 -2.88 -17.45
N SER A 42 0.40 -3.56 -18.24
CA SER A 42 0.22 -3.68 -19.68
C SER A 42 0.87 -4.98 -20.09
N GLU A 43 0.85 -5.27 -21.38
CA GLU A 43 1.45 -6.51 -21.88
C GLU A 43 2.94 -6.55 -21.61
N GLU A 44 3.57 -5.39 -21.50
CA GLU A 44 5.02 -5.34 -21.31
C GLU A 44 5.42 -4.99 -19.90
N GLU A 45 4.49 -4.55 -19.07
CA GLU A 45 4.83 -4.13 -17.72
C GLU A 45 4.16 -5.06 -16.72
N VAL A 46 4.93 -6.00 -16.20
CA VAL A 46 4.46 -6.93 -15.19
C VAL A 46 5.28 -6.68 -13.94
N TYR A 47 4.59 -6.57 -12.80
CA TYR A 47 5.23 -6.29 -11.53
C TYR A 47 5.02 -7.47 -10.59
N GLU A 48 6.03 -7.73 -9.79
CA GLU A 48 5.98 -8.77 -8.78
C GLU A 48 5.72 -8.11 -7.44
N LEU A 49 4.69 -8.55 -6.75
CA LEU A 49 4.31 -7.99 -5.46
C LEU A 49 4.55 -9.01 -4.36
N SER A 50 5.01 -8.51 -3.21
CA SER A 50 5.09 -9.34 -2.00
C SER A 50 3.67 -9.63 -1.52
N PRO A 51 3.50 -10.59 -0.59
CA PRO A 51 2.16 -10.85 -0.06
C PRO A 51 1.51 -9.62 0.56
N LEU A 52 2.26 -8.82 1.28
CA LEU A 52 1.69 -7.62 1.88
C LEU A 52 1.28 -6.61 0.81
N ALA A 53 2.14 -6.39 -0.19
CA ALA A 53 1.83 -5.43 -1.24
C ALA A 53 0.61 -5.89 -2.03
N TYR A 54 0.51 -7.19 -2.30
CA TYR A 54 -0.64 -7.71 -3.02
C TYR A 54 -1.92 -7.52 -2.22
N TYR A 55 -1.87 -7.79 -0.93
CA TYR A 55 -3.05 -7.65 -0.09
C TYR A 55 -3.50 -6.18 -0.04
N VAL A 56 -2.54 -5.26 0.13
CA VAL A 56 -2.87 -3.84 0.11
C VAL A 56 -3.48 -3.45 -1.23
N TRP A 57 -2.89 -3.94 -2.32
CA TRP A 57 -3.39 -3.64 -3.65
C TRP A 57 -4.84 -4.09 -3.81
N LEU A 58 -5.18 -5.26 -3.28
CA LEU A 58 -6.55 -5.76 -3.35
C LEU A 58 -7.52 -4.87 -2.58
N LEU A 59 -7.09 -4.29 -1.48
CA LEU A 59 -7.95 -3.43 -0.67
C LEU A 59 -8.18 -2.06 -1.29
N CYS A 60 -7.41 -1.71 -2.31
CA CYS A 60 -7.51 -0.40 -2.96
C CYS A 60 -8.59 -0.46 -4.02
N ASP A 61 -9.83 -0.32 -3.62
CA ASP A 61 -10.98 -0.48 -4.51
C ASP A 61 -11.62 0.84 -4.92
N GLY A 62 -11.03 1.97 -4.52
CA GLY A 62 -11.57 3.27 -4.88
C GLY A 62 -12.72 3.72 -3.98
N GLU A 63 -13.14 2.86 -3.05
CA GLU A 63 -14.24 3.19 -2.15
C GLU A 63 -13.79 3.31 -0.71
N HIS A 64 -12.72 2.65 -0.35
CA HIS A 64 -12.17 2.70 1.01
C HIS A 64 -11.02 3.67 1.05
N THR A 65 -10.92 4.41 2.15
CA THR A 65 -9.82 5.35 2.31
C THR A 65 -8.56 4.61 2.73
N VAL A 66 -7.43 5.30 2.65
CA VAL A 66 -6.18 4.75 3.17
C VAL A 66 -6.34 4.39 4.65
N GLU A 67 -7.08 5.22 5.39
CA GLU A 67 -7.34 4.93 6.80
C GLU A 67 -8.13 3.62 6.95
N ASP A 68 -9.11 3.39 6.08
CA ASP A 68 -9.86 2.14 6.11
C ASP A 68 -8.95 0.95 5.84
N VAL A 69 -8.05 1.10 4.87
CA VAL A 69 -7.10 0.03 4.54
C VAL A 69 -6.20 -0.24 5.76
N ALA A 70 -5.74 0.83 6.41
CA ALA A 70 -4.88 0.67 7.57
C ALA A 70 -5.60 -0.06 8.70
N ASN A 71 -6.87 0.28 8.93
CA ASN A 71 -7.65 -0.38 9.98
C ASN A 71 -7.88 -1.84 9.66
N THR A 72 -8.14 -2.15 8.40
CA THR A 72 -8.34 -3.53 7.99
C THR A 72 -7.05 -4.35 8.21
N LEU A 73 -5.90 -3.79 7.81
CA LEU A 73 -4.63 -4.48 8.03
C LEU A 73 -4.37 -4.69 9.51
N SER A 74 -4.59 -3.65 10.30
CA SER A 74 -4.36 -3.74 11.74
C SER A 74 -5.15 -4.88 12.34
N SER A 75 -6.40 -5.03 11.93
CA SER A 75 -7.25 -6.08 12.41
C SER A 75 -6.80 -7.46 11.92
N GLU A 76 -6.42 -7.56 10.65
CA GLU A 76 -6.06 -8.84 10.07
C GLU A 76 -4.77 -9.40 10.62
N VAL A 77 -3.79 -8.55 10.89
CA VAL A 77 -2.50 -9.03 11.39
C VAL A 77 -2.36 -8.86 12.89
N ASN A 78 -3.40 -8.37 13.57
CA ASN A 78 -3.40 -8.20 15.02
C ASN A 78 -2.24 -7.33 15.49
N MET A 79 -2.04 -6.21 14.82
CA MET A 79 -1.00 -5.26 15.22
C MET A 79 -1.64 -3.89 15.44
N PRO A 80 -1.11 -3.10 16.36
CA PRO A 80 -1.65 -1.74 16.55
C PRO A 80 -1.52 -0.93 15.28
N LEU A 81 -2.46 0.00 15.10
CA LEU A 81 -2.46 0.85 13.92
C LEU A 81 -1.14 1.58 13.74
N GLU A 82 -0.55 2.03 14.83
CA GLU A 82 0.71 2.79 14.72
C GLU A 82 1.83 1.94 14.15
N ASP A 83 1.75 0.61 14.30
CA ASP A 83 2.77 -0.28 13.72
C ASP A 83 2.45 -0.61 12.27
N ILE A 84 1.24 -0.31 11.82
CA ILE A 84 0.83 -0.58 10.45
C ILE A 84 1.14 0.61 9.54
N VAL A 85 1.14 1.82 10.09
CA VAL A 85 1.22 3.03 9.28
C VAL A 85 2.48 3.05 8.41
N GLU A 86 3.63 2.76 9.00
CA GLU A 86 4.89 2.87 8.26
C GLU A 86 4.97 1.88 7.11
N PRO A 87 4.77 0.57 7.34
CA PRO A 87 4.84 -0.36 6.20
C PRO A 87 3.74 -0.09 5.17
N LEU A 88 2.57 0.35 5.62
CA LEU A 88 1.50 0.63 4.66
C LEU A 88 1.86 1.80 3.76
N VAL A 89 2.40 2.87 4.33
CA VAL A 89 2.79 4.01 3.52
C VAL A 89 3.86 3.62 2.53
N GLU A 90 4.84 2.82 2.96
CA GLU A 90 5.90 2.37 2.05
C GLU A 90 5.33 1.56 0.90
N VAL A 91 4.40 0.66 1.18
CA VAL A 91 3.78 -0.15 0.14
C VAL A 91 2.98 0.72 -0.80
N LEU A 92 2.17 1.63 -0.25
CA LEU A 92 1.34 2.48 -1.11
C LEU A 92 2.20 3.38 -1.99
N GLU A 93 3.29 3.90 -1.47
CA GLU A 93 4.15 4.74 -2.29
C GLU A 93 4.84 3.94 -3.38
N SER A 94 5.22 2.69 -3.09
CA SER A 94 5.76 1.82 -4.12
C SER A 94 4.74 1.52 -5.20
N LEU A 95 3.52 1.19 -4.79
CA LEU A 95 2.46 0.89 -5.75
C LEU A 95 2.10 2.13 -6.57
N HIS A 96 2.06 3.28 -5.93
CA HIS A 96 1.74 4.53 -6.61
C HIS A 96 2.86 4.89 -7.59
N GLY A 97 4.11 4.69 -7.20
CA GLY A 97 5.23 4.96 -8.08
C GLY A 97 5.25 4.05 -9.30
N ALA A 98 4.78 2.82 -9.15
CA ALA A 98 4.66 1.89 -10.27
C ALA A 98 3.35 2.08 -11.02
N GLN A 99 2.51 3.03 -10.56
CA GLN A 99 1.20 3.29 -11.16
C GLN A 99 0.26 2.09 -11.06
N LEU A 100 0.44 1.30 -10.03
CA LEU A 100 -0.47 0.20 -9.73
C LEU A 100 -1.61 0.61 -8.82
N VAL A 101 -1.55 1.80 -8.24
CA VAL A 101 -2.69 2.43 -7.58
C VAL A 101 -2.67 3.91 -7.94
N VAL A 102 -3.84 4.51 -7.93
CA VAL A 102 -3.99 5.96 -8.12
C VAL A 102 -4.80 6.50 -6.95
N TYR A 103 -4.45 7.70 -6.52
CA TYR A 103 -5.21 8.39 -5.49
C TYR A 103 -4.89 9.87 -5.44
#